data_9e6340d7e9e0c8b8f25e8b9d0d95faee
#
_entry.id   9e6340d7e9e0c8b8f25e8b9d0d95faee
#
_cell.length_a   1.000
_cell.length_b   1.000
_cell.length_c   1.000
_cell.angle_alpha   90.00
_cell.angle_beta   90.00
_cell.angle_gamma   90.00
#
_symmetry.space_group_name_H-M   'P 1'
#
loop_
_entity.id
_entity.type
_entity.pdbx_description
1 polymer ?
#
loop_
_entity_poly.entity_id
_entity_poly.type
_entity_poly.pdbx_seq_one_letter_code
_entity_poly.pdbx_strand_id
1 'polypeptide(L)'
;MKRIFVLLAALAAGIVSVPAHAADIGVVFLHGKWGMSGPKSPIGPLTQALEKAGHIVDAPEMPWSRGRAYDRDIEGALAEIDAAVKRLKGKGAQRIIVGGQSLGANVALIYGTRRDGLAGIVVTAPGHTPELAAIKDVVAADFARARKMVTDGKGDVKDKFIDVNQGRQQQVGATARVYVDWMNPDGAAVIPKSVAALKPGVPLLWVVGAEDAMAKRGEGYAFAKAPAHPKNAYKVIGGGHADAPTGAAQEVVAWLKGL
;
A
#
# COMPACT_ATOMS: atom_id res chain seq x y z
N MET A 1 65.18 -47.73 -8.56
CA MET A 1 64.45 -46.71 -7.73
C MET A 1 63.52 -45.93 -8.68
N LYS A 2 62.23 -46.29 -8.68
CA LYS A 2 61.20 -45.62 -9.52
C LYS A 2 60.52 -44.51 -8.66
N ARG A 3 60.63 -43.25 -9.05
CA ARG A 3 59.95 -42.12 -8.43
C ARG A 3 58.55 -41.99 -9.02
N ILE A 4 57.51 -42.14 -8.20
CA ILE A 4 56.12 -41.92 -8.54
C ILE A 4 55.83 -40.43 -8.27
N PHE A 5 55.46 -39.69 -9.33
CA PHE A 5 54.91 -38.34 -9.23
C PHE A 5 53.39 -38.43 -9.03
N VAL A 6 52.89 -37.96 -7.88
CA VAL A 6 51.46 -37.80 -7.64
C VAL A 6 51.06 -36.39 -8.07
N LEU A 7 50.24 -36.30 -9.10
CA LEU A 7 49.61 -35.04 -9.57
C LEU A 7 48.38 -34.77 -8.68
N LEU A 8 48.45 -33.74 -7.84
CA LEU A 8 47.24 -33.20 -7.18
C LEU A 8 46.50 -32.29 -8.14
N ALA A 9 45.31 -32.71 -8.59
CA ALA A 9 44.37 -31.86 -9.30
C ALA A 9 43.56 -31.05 -8.29
N ALA A 10 43.78 -29.74 -8.24
CA ALA A 10 42.97 -28.80 -7.45
C ALA A 10 41.65 -28.54 -8.19
N LEU A 11 40.53 -29.01 -7.63
CA LEU A 11 39.20 -28.65 -8.08
C LEU A 11 38.91 -27.22 -7.61
N ALA A 12 38.94 -26.23 -8.49
CA ALA A 12 38.44 -24.90 -8.27
C ALA A 12 36.90 -24.92 -8.33
N ALA A 13 36.23 -24.94 -7.18
CA ALA A 13 34.80 -24.72 -7.09
C ALA A 13 34.51 -23.27 -7.44
N GLY A 14 34.04 -23.02 -8.65
CA GLY A 14 33.55 -21.70 -9.04
C GLY A 14 32.33 -21.32 -8.22
N ILE A 15 32.46 -20.30 -7.38
CA ILE A 15 31.34 -19.66 -6.69
C ILE A 15 30.55 -18.88 -7.77
N VAL A 16 29.42 -19.44 -8.21
CA VAL A 16 28.46 -18.70 -9.04
C VAL A 16 27.84 -17.64 -8.13
N SER A 17 28.31 -16.41 -8.22
CA SER A 17 27.64 -15.27 -7.60
C SER A 17 26.31 -15.04 -8.29
N VAL A 18 25.21 -15.40 -7.63
CA VAL A 18 23.86 -14.99 -8.01
C VAL A 18 23.81 -13.46 -7.87
N PRO A 19 23.36 -12.72 -8.89
CA PRO A 19 23.26 -11.27 -8.76
C PRO A 19 22.32 -10.89 -7.62
N ALA A 20 22.84 -10.17 -6.64
CA ALA A 20 22.19 -9.81 -5.38
C ALA A 20 21.09 -8.71 -5.52
N HIS A 21 20.54 -8.48 -6.73
CA HIS A 21 19.66 -7.33 -6.98
C HIS A 21 18.22 -7.47 -6.45
N ALA A 22 17.69 -8.67 -6.30
CA ALA A 22 16.29 -8.85 -5.88
C ALA A 22 16.10 -8.83 -4.36
N ALA A 23 17.06 -9.35 -3.60
CA ALA A 23 17.02 -9.34 -2.13
C ALA A 23 17.21 -7.95 -1.49
N ASP A 24 17.56 -6.93 -2.30
CA ASP A 24 17.79 -5.55 -1.86
C ASP A 24 16.48 -4.75 -1.63
N ILE A 25 15.39 -5.12 -2.30
CA ILE A 25 14.11 -4.42 -2.21
C ILE A 25 13.20 -5.11 -1.20
N GLY A 26 12.79 -4.35 -0.17
CA GLY A 26 11.72 -4.72 0.74
C GLY A 26 10.42 -4.02 0.36
N VAL A 27 9.32 -4.76 0.28
CA VAL A 27 8.00 -4.25 -0.08
C VAL A 27 7.04 -4.45 1.07
N VAL A 28 6.52 -3.35 1.63
CA VAL A 28 5.31 -3.38 2.47
C VAL A 28 4.12 -3.26 1.54
N PHE A 29 3.21 -4.26 1.53
CA PHE A 29 2.03 -4.21 0.68
C PHE A 29 0.73 -4.33 1.47
N LEU A 30 -0.12 -3.29 1.39
CA LEU A 30 -1.29 -3.08 2.24
C LEU A 30 -2.57 -3.55 1.54
N HIS A 31 -3.40 -4.32 2.26
CA HIS A 31 -4.70 -4.77 1.74
C HIS A 31 -5.74 -3.64 1.72
N GLY A 32 -6.82 -3.85 0.97
CA GLY A 32 -7.94 -2.92 0.87
C GLY A 32 -8.85 -2.92 2.11
N LYS A 33 -9.84 -2.01 2.08
CA LYS A 33 -10.85 -1.84 3.13
C LYS A 33 -11.62 -3.14 3.37
N TRP A 34 -11.84 -3.49 4.65
CA TRP A 34 -12.47 -4.73 5.14
C TRP A 34 -11.80 -6.01 4.63
N GLY A 35 -10.59 -5.88 4.11
CA GLY A 35 -9.79 -6.98 3.65
C GLY A 35 -9.08 -7.72 4.79
N MET A 36 -8.12 -8.52 4.39
CA MET A 36 -7.20 -9.26 5.25
C MET A 36 -5.85 -9.40 4.54
N SER A 37 -4.84 -9.75 5.28
CA SER A 37 -3.54 -10.16 4.77
C SER A 37 -3.49 -11.66 4.45
N GLY A 38 -2.37 -12.11 3.89
CA GLY A 38 -2.05 -13.52 3.67
C GLY A 38 -2.28 -14.02 2.23
N PRO A 39 -1.82 -15.25 1.94
CA PRO A 39 -1.71 -15.78 0.58
C PRO A 39 -3.04 -15.93 -0.17
N LYS A 40 -4.13 -16.12 0.57
CA LYS A 40 -5.50 -16.26 0.01
C LYS A 40 -6.28 -14.94 -0.04
N SER A 41 -5.67 -13.84 0.37
CA SER A 41 -6.28 -12.52 0.28
C SER A 41 -6.26 -11.98 -1.15
N PRO A 42 -7.05 -10.93 -1.48
CA PRO A 42 -7.02 -10.30 -2.80
C PRO A 42 -5.63 -9.79 -3.22
N ILE A 43 -4.77 -9.43 -2.26
CA ILE A 43 -3.38 -9.01 -2.53
C ILE A 43 -2.39 -10.18 -2.57
N GLY A 44 -2.82 -11.39 -2.17
CA GLY A 44 -1.96 -12.57 -2.08
C GLY A 44 -1.21 -12.93 -3.38
N PRO A 45 -1.88 -12.98 -4.54
CA PRO A 45 -1.19 -13.28 -5.80
C PRO A 45 -0.08 -12.27 -6.14
N LEU A 46 -0.27 -10.98 -5.86
CA LEU A 46 0.75 -9.95 -6.09
C LEU A 46 1.91 -10.10 -5.12
N THR A 47 1.64 -10.30 -3.82
CA THR A 47 2.71 -10.48 -2.82
C THR A 47 3.54 -11.72 -3.11
N GLN A 48 2.92 -12.83 -3.51
CA GLN A 48 3.62 -14.05 -3.95
C GLN A 48 4.46 -13.83 -5.21
N ALA A 49 3.96 -13.05 -6.18
CA ALA A 49 4.73 -12.71 -7.37
C ALA A 49 5.98 -11.88 -7.04
N LEU A 50 5.88 -10.97 -6.08
CA LEU A 50 7.00 -10.19 -5.57
C LEU A 50 8.04 -11.08 -4.86
N GLU A 51 7.59 -11.99 -3.98
CA GLU A 51 8.46 -12.96 -3.31
C GLU A 51 9.17 -13.87 -4.33
N LYS A 52 8.43 -14.38 -5.32
CA LYS A 52 8.99 -15.20 -6.42
C LYS A 52 10.00 -14.42 -7.26
N ALA A 53 9.84 -13.10 -7.38
CA ALA A 53 10.82 -12.24 -8.05
C ALA A 53 12.04 -11.92 -7.16
N GLY A 54 12.08 -12.45 -5.92
CA GLY A 54 13.21 -12.34 -4.98
C GLY A 54 13.14 -11.13 -4.05
N HIS A 55 12.02 -10.41 -4.01
CA HIS A 55 11.82 -9.30 -3.07
C HIS A 55 11.43 -9.79 -1.67
N ILE A 56 11.84 -9.05 -0.63
CA ILE A 56 11.40 -9.33 0.74
C ILE A 56 10.06 -8.63 0.95
N VAL A 57 9.00 -9.39 1.23
CA VAL A 57 7.65 -8.84 1.36
C VAL A 57 7.16 -8.91 2.81
N ASP A 58 6.46 -7.87 3.23
CA ASP A 58 5.68 -7.82 4.47
C ASP A 58 4.28 -7.27 4.15
N ALA A 59 3.26 -8.06 4.41
CA ALA A 59 1.86 -7.67 4.17
C ALA A 59 1.11 -7.75 5.51
N PRO A 60 1.17 -6.70 6.35
CA PRO A 60 0.56 -6.71 7.67
C PRO A 60 -0.96 -6.65 7.61
N GLU A 61 -1.60 -7.18 8.65
CA GLU A 61 -3.02 -6.97 8.90
C GLU A 61 -3.24 -5.55 9.44
N MET A 62 -3.91 -4.71 8.67
CA MET A 62 -4.03 -3.27 8.94
C MET A 62 -5.29 -2.91 9.75
N PRO A 63 -5.32 -1.73 10.40
CA PRO A 63 -6.45 -1.29 11.25
C PRO A 63 -7.83 -1.31 10.59
N TRP A 64 -7.91 -1.19 9.28
CA TRP A 64 -9.16 -1.22 8.50
C TRP A 64 -9.56 -2.62 8.03
N SER A 65 -8.92 -3.66 8.51
CA SER A 65 -9.31 -5.04 8.24
C SER A 65 -10.68 -5.36 8.85
N ARG A 66 -11.29 -6.44 8.38
CA ARG A 66 -12.59 -6.90 8.90
C ARG A 66 -12.53 -7.21 10.39
N GLY A 67 -11.42 -7.77 10.86
CA GLY A 67 -11.24 -8.16 12.28
C GLY A 67 -10.95 -6.98 13.20
N ARG A 68 -10.44 -5.87 12.67
CA ARG A 68 -9.98 -4.72 13.48
C ARG A 68 -10.89 -3.49 13.41
N ALA A 69 -11.65 -3.33 12.32
CA ALA A 69 -12.71 -2.33 12.17
C ALA A 69 -12.31 -0.91 12.60
N TYR A 70 -11.16 -0.41 12.10
CA TYR A 70 -10.62 0.91 12.44
C TYR A 70 -10.28 1.10 13.94
N ASP A 71 -9.50 0.17 14.49
CA ASP A 71 -9.02 0.25 15.87
C ASP A 71 -7.88 1.26 16.09
N ARG A 72 -7.37 1.86 15.02
CA ARG A 72 -6.35 2.93 15.02
C ARG A 72 -6.73 4.04 14.04
N ASP A 73 -6.30 5.25 14.36
CA ASP A 73 -6.28 6.39 13.44
C ASP A 73 -5.21 6.24 12.34
N ILE A 74 -5.12 7.24 11.47
CA ILE A 74 -4.15 7.22 10.36
C ILE A 74 -2.72 7.15 10.90
N GLU A 75 -2.36 7.94 11.92
CA GLU A 75 -0.98 7.93 12.44
C GLU A 75 -0.64 6.59 13.11
N GLY A 76 -1.58 5.98 13.81
CA GLY A 76 -1.43 4.62 14.34
C GLY A 76 -1.21 3.57 13.22
N ALA A 77 -1.91 3.73 12.09
CA ALA A 77 -1.69 2.89 10.91
C ALA A 77 -0.29 3.09 10.31
N LEU A 78 0.20 4.34 10.24
CA LEU A 78 1.56 4.62 9.76
C LEU A 78 2.62 4.02 10.69
N ALA A 79 2.42 4.03 12.00
CA ALA A 79 3.32 3.40 12.96
C ALA A 79 3.41 1.87 12.76
N GLU A 80 2.33 1.21 12.35
CA GLU A 80 2.35 -0.21 11.99
C GLU A 80 3.14 -0.47 10.70
N ILE A 81 3.08 0.45 9.73
CA ILE A 81 3.93 0.39 8.53
C ILE A 81 5.39 0.61 8.90
N ASP A 82 5.71 1.56 9.81
CA ASP A 82 7.07 1.76 10.34
C ASP A 82 7.63 0.45 10.93
N ALA A 83 6.81 -0.29 11.69
CA ALA A 83 7.19 -1.58 12.23
C ALA A 83 7.43 -2.63 11.13
N ALA A 84 6.61 -2.66 10.07
CA ALA A 84 6.82 -3.54 8.92
C ALA A 84 8.12 -3.19 8.17
N VAL A 85 8.40 -1.91 7.94
CA VAL A 85 9.66 -1.43 7.34
C VAL A 85 10.85 -1.85 8.19
N LYS A 86 10.76 -1.75 9.51
CA LYS A 86 11.81 -2.22 10.42
C LYS A 86 12.07 -3.72 10.28
N ARG A 87 11.00 -4.54 10.16
CA ARG A 87 11.15 -5.99 9.92
C ARG A 87 11.82 -6.28 8.58
N LEU A 88 11.45 -5.57 7.51
CA LEU A 88 12.08 -5.73 6.19
C LEU A 88 13.57 -5.38 6.24
N LYS A 89 13.94 -4.26 6.86
CA LYS A 89 15.34 -3.86 7.04
C LYS A 89 16.11 -4.89 7.86
N GLY A 90 15.51 -5.45 8.91
CA GLY A 90 16.09 -6.54 9.71
C GLY A 90 16.30 -7.84 8.92
N LYS A 91 15.58 -8.04 7.80
CA LYS A 91 15.78 -9.15 6.86
C LYS A 91 16.76 -8.82 5.72
N GLY A 92 17.39 -7.65 5.74
CA GLY A 92 18.42 -7.24 4.77
C GLY A 92 17.92 -6.29 3.67
N ALA A 93 16.66 -5.86 3.67
CA ALA A 93 16.20 -4.88 2.68
C ALA A 93 16.93 -3.53 2.86
N GLN A 94 17.53 -3.03 1.77
CA GLN A 94 18.20 -1.73 1.71
C GLN A 94 17.27 -0.64 1.16
N ARG A 95 16.39 -1.01 0.26
CA ARG A 95 15.48 -0.13 -0.47
C ARG A 95 14.04 -0.50 -0.14
N ILE A 96 13.25 0.46 0.32
CA ILE A 96 11.90 0.21 0.80
C ILE A 96 10.88 0.77 -0.19
N ILE A 97 9.96 -0.10 -0.59
CA ILE A 97 8.75 0.23 -1.33
C ILE A 97 7.56 0.08 -0.37
N VAL A 98 6.65 1.04 -0.40
CA VAL A 98 5.35 0.89 0.25
C VAL A 98 4.28 0.94 -0.82
N GLY A 99 3.40 -0.04 -0.81
CA GLY A 99 2.31 -0.12 -1.77
C GLY A 99 1.05 -0.68 -1.15
N GLY A 100 -0.01 -0.70 -1.93
CA GLY A 100 -1.26 -1.27 -1.46
C GLY A 100 -2.38 -1.23 -2.49
N GLN A 101 -3.49 -1.82 -2.11
CA GLN A 101 -4.71 -1.89 -2.88
C GLN A 101 -5.82 -1.09 -2.19
N SER A 102 -6.62 -0.34 -2.95
CA SER A 102 -7.80 0.38 -2.44
C SER A 102 -7.43 1.35 -1.31
N LEU A 103 -7.99 1.22 -0.11
CA LEU A 103 -7.61 2.00 1.07
C LEU A 103 -6.13 1.82 1.43
N GLY A 104 -5.56 0.62 1.24
CA GLY A 104 -4.13 0.39 1.44
C GLY A 104 -3.27 1.23 0.49
N ALA A 105 -3.72 1.45 -0.75
CA ALA A 105 -3.06 2.35 -1.69
C ALA A 105 -3.10 3.83 -1.22
N ASN A 106 -4.25 4.29 -0.67
CA ASN A 106 -4.33 5.61 -0.05
C ASN A 106 -3.33 5.77 1.09
N VAL A 107 -3.25 4.76 1.96
CA VAL A 107 -2.36 4.83 3.12
C VAL A 107 -0.89 4.77 2.70
N ALA A 108 -0.55 4.04 1.63
CA ALA A 108 0.79 4.08 1.03
C ALA A 108 1.14 5.50 0.54
N LEU A 109 0.20 6.21 -0.09
CA LEU A 109 0.39 7.61 -0.47
C LEU A 109 0.58 8.51 0.76
N ILE A 110 -0.28 8.40 1.79
CA ILE A 110 -0.14 9.17 3.04
C ILE A 110 1.23 8.91 3.69
N TYR A 111 1.65 7.65 3.73
CA TYR A 111 2.96 7.25 4.26
C TYR A 111 4.09 7.98 3.53
N GLY A 112 4.03 8.03 2.19
CA GLY A 112 4.99 8.73 1.35
C GLY A 112 5.06 10.25 1.57
N THR A 113 3.99 10.86 2.10
CA THR A 113 4.01 12.29 2.48
C THR A 113 4.68 12.54 3.83
N ARG A 114 4.64 11.56 4.74
CA ARG A 114 5.01 11.73 6.15
C ARG A 114 6.31 11.04 6.56
N ARG A 115 6.82 10.11 5.74
CA ARG A 115 8.04 9.36 6.02
C ARG A 115 9.07 9.54 4.91
N ASP A 116 10.34 9.42 5.26
CA ASP A 116 11.47 9.57 4.34
C ASP A 116 12.06 8.22 3.94
N GLY A 117 12.92 8.23 2.93
CA GLY A 117 13.75 7.09 2.55
C GLY A 117 13.01 5.98 1.80
N LEU A 118 11.87 6.31 1.14
CA LEU A 118 11.22 5.39 0.23
C LEU A 118 11.95 5.36 -1.12
N ALA A 119 12.14 4.16 -1.66
CA ALA A 119 12.63 3.94 -3.01
C ALA A 119 11.49 4.00 -4.06
N GLY A 120 10.23 3.99 -3.62
CA GLY A 120 9.07 4.17 -4.48
C GLY A 120 7.76 3.83 -3.78
N ILE A 121 6.66 4.18 -4.45
CA ILE A 121 5.29 3.91 -4.00
C ILE A 121 4.55 3.15 -5.10
N VAL A 122 3.81 2.10 -4.73
CA VAL A 122 2.97 1.32 -5.63
C VAL A 122 1.51 1.44 -5.23
N VAL A 123 0.69 1.96 -6.12
CA VAL A 123 -0.75 2.15 -5.95
C VAL A 123 -1.48 1.20 -6.90
N THR A 124 -2.31 0.30 -6.37
CA THR A 124 -3.19 -0.54 -7.18
C THR A 124 -4.64 -0.23 -6.85
N ALA A 125 -5.41 0.18 -7.86
CA ALA A 125 -6.84 0.53 -7.74
C ALA A 125 -7.12 1.33 -6.45
N PRO A 126 -6.59 2.55 -6.26
CA PRO A 126 -6.79 3.31 -5.04
C PRO A 126 -8.28 3.57 -4.79
N GLY A 127 -8.68 3.55 -3.55
CA GLY A 127 -10.07 3.73 -3.13
C GLY A 127 -10.14 4.44 -1.78
N HIS A 128 -11.34 4.52 -1.21
CA HIS A 128 -11.62 5.33 -0.03
C HIS A 128 -11.40 6.83 -0.29
N THR A 129 -12.41 7.43 -0.89
CA THR A 129 -12.42 8.82 -1.35
C THR A 129 -13.42 9.63 -0.53
N PRO A 130 -13.09 10.00 0.73
CA PRO A 130 -14.04 10.70 1.64
C PRO A 130 -14.47 12.06 1.09
N GLU A 131 -13.73 12.63 0.14
CA GLU A 131 -14.04 13.88 -0.54
C GLU A 131 -15.11 13.74 -1.64
N LEU A 132 -15.36 12.52 -2.11
CA LEU A 132 -16.31 12.29 -3.21
C LEU A 132 -17.70 11.95 -2.69
N ALA A 133 -18.74 12.42 -3.38
CA ALA A 133 -20.15 12.24 -3.01
C ALA A 133 -20.50 10.78 -2.65
N ALA A 134 -19.96 9.81 -3.38
CA ALA A 134 -20.22 8.37 -3.15
C ALA A 134 -19.87 7.88 -1.73
N ILE A 135 -18.97 8.57 -1.02
CA ILE A 135 -18.67 8.30 0.40
C ILE A 135 -19.17 9.46 1.25
N LYS A 136 -18.78 10.68 0.92
CA LYS A 136 -19.06 11.89 1.70
C LYS A 136 -20.53 12.01 2.10
N ASP A 137 -21.44 11.87 1.12
CA ASP A 137 -22.87 12.09 1.36
C ASP A 137 -23.49 10.96 2.19
N VAL A 138 -23.02 9.74 2.01
CA VAL A 138 -23.50 8.58 2.77
C VAL A 138 -23.08 8.64 4.24
N VAL A 139 -21.87 9.11 4.53
CA VAL A 139 -21.34 9.16 5.91
C VAL A 139 -21.62 10.50 6.60
N ALA A 140 -22.23 11.46 5.91
CA ALA A 140 -22.34 12.86 6.38
C ALA A 140 -22.94 13.00 7.80
N ALA A 141 -24.06 12.29 8.07
CA ALA A 141 -24.73 12.35 9.37
C ALA A 141 -23.86 11.80 10.50
N ASP A 142 -23.24 10.63 10.26
CA ASP A 142 -22.35 9.97 11.21
C ASP A 142 -21.05 10.75 11.41
N PHE A 143 -20.50 11.33 10.34
CA PHE A 143 -19.34 12.21 10.44
C PHE A 143 -19.63 13.45 11.29
N ALA A 144 -20.78 14.09 11.09
CA ALA A 144 -21.20 15.24 11.91
C ALA A 144 -21.39 14.83 13.39
N ARG A 145 -22.01 13.68 13.64
CA ARG A 145 -22.19 13.11 14.99
C ARG A 145 -20.85 12.81 15.66
N ALA A 146 -19.94 12.14 14.95
CA ALA A 146 -18.61 11.84 15.47
C ALA A 146 -17.81 13.11 15.78
N ARG A 147 -17.86 14.13 14.89
CA ARG A 147 -17.24 15.44 15.16
C ARG A 147 -17.78 16.10 16.43
N LYS A 148 -19.11 16.07 16.61
CA LYS A 148 -19.72 16.59 17.83
C LYS A 148 -19.24 15.82 19.06
N MET A 149 -19.15 14.50 18.99
CA MET A 149 -18.60 13.68 20.09
C MET A 149 -17.16 14.10 20.43
N VAL A 150 -16.33 14.37 19.43
CA VAL A 150 -14.94 14.85 19.66
C VAL A 150 -14.96 16.22 20.35
N THR A 151 -15.79 17.16 19.89
CA THR A 151 -15.92 18.49 20.48
C THR A 151 -16.43 18.45 21.95
N ASP A 152 -17.33 17.52 22.24
CA ASP A 152 -17.87 17.28 23.58
C ASP A 152 -16.91 16.52 24.52
N GLY A 153 -15.65 16.29 24.14
CA GLY A 153 -14.66 15.54 24.93
C GLY A 153 -14.85 14.02 24.92
N LYS A 154 -15.72 13.49 24.06
CA LYS A 154 -16.05 12.07 23.91
C LYS A 154 -15.33 11.40 22.72
N GLY A 155 -14.23 11.97 22.29
CA GLY A 155 -13.47 11.48 21.11
C GLY A 155 -13.02 10.03 21.22
N ASP A 156 -12.75 9.54 22.40
CA ASP A 156 -12.28 8.17 22.67
C ASP A 156 -13.43 7.18 22.98
N VAL A 157 -14.67 7.66 22.96
CA VAL A 157 -15.84 6.79 23.11
C VAL A 157 -16.08 6.03 21.80
N LYS A 158 -16.23 4.70 21.92
CA LYS A 158 -16.62 3.85 20.78
C LYS A 158 -18.11 3.99 20.50
N ASP A 159 -18.44 4.07 19.21
CA ASP A 159 -19.82 4.05 18.73
C ASP A 159 -19.88 3.33 17.37
N LYS A 160 -21.08 3.10 16.85
CA LYS A 160 -21.31 2.52 15.53
C LYS A 160 -21.51 3.62 14.52
N PHE A 161 -20.71 3.58 13.45
CA PHE A 161 -20.74 4.54 12.35
C PHE A 161 -20.87 3.83 11.03
N ILE A 162 -21.49 4.47 10.05
CA ILE A 162 -21.59 3.94 8.69
C ILE A 162 -20.23 4.05 7.98
N ASP A 163 -19.80 2.97 7.34
CA ASP A 163 -18.71 2.96 6.38
C ASP A 163 -19.18 2.42 5.03
N VAL A 164 -18.49 2.83 3.95
CA VAL A 164 -18.83 2.48 2.56
C VAL A 164 -17.65 1.80 1.88
N ASN A 165 -17.89 0.66 1.25
CA ASN A 165 -16.91 -0.02 0.42
C ASN A 165 -17.56 -0.55 -0.86
N GLN A 166 -17.13 -0.07 -2.03
CA GLN A 166 -17.66 -0.47 -3.34
C GLN A 166 -19.20 -0.37 -3.40
N GLY A 167 -19.75 0.74 -2.91
CA GLY A 167 -21.21 0.99 -2.83
C GLY A 167 -21.95 0.21 -1.73
N ARG A 168 -21.29 -0.71 -1.03
CA ARG A 168 -21.87 -1.44 0.10
C ARG A 168 -21.65 -0.65 1.38
N GLN A 169 -22.70 -0.54 2.19
CA GLN A 169 -22.67 0.10 3.50
C GLN A 169 -22.63 -0.95 4.60
N GLN A 170 -21.89 -0.66 5.68
CA GLN A 170 -21.95 -1.44 6.91
C GLN A 170 -21.64 -0.53 8.11
N GLN A 171 -22.10 -0.94 9.28
CA GLN A 171 -21.69 -0.31 10.53
C GLN A 171 -20.31 -0.83 10.96
N VAL A 172 -19.44 0.11 11.34
CA VAL A 172 -18.14 -0.18 11.95
C VAL A 172 -18.10 0.38 13.36
N GLY A 173 -17.51 -0.36 14.29
CA GLY A 173 -17.32 0.06 15.68
C GLY A 173 -15.98 0.74 15.86
N ALA A 174 -15.94 2.07 15.88
CA ALA A 174 -14.72 2.85 16.06
C ALA A 174 -14.89 3.89 17.16
N THR A 175 -13.78 4.46 17.68
CA THR A 175 -13.89 5.69 18.46
C THR A 175 -14.25 6.87 17.55
N ALA A 176 -14.96 7.86 18.11
CA ALA A 176 -15.37 9.02 17.32
C ALA A 176 -14.17 9.74 16.68
N ARG A 177 -13.05 9.86 17.39
CA ARG A 177 -11.80 10.46 16.90
C ARG A 177 -11.25 9.71 15.69
N VAL A 178 -11.15 8.38 15.77
CA VAL A 178 -10.66 7.53 14.69
C VAL A 178 -11.58 7.63 13.47
N TYR A 179 -12.89 7.59 13.68
CA TYR A 179 -13.84 7.72 12.56
C TYR A 179 -13.72 9.07 11.86
N VAL A 180 -13.61 10.17 12.64
CA VAL A 180 -13.40 11.50 12.07
C VAL A 180 -12.10 11.57 11.26
N ASP A 181 -11.02 10.97 11.73
CA ASP A 181 -9.73 10.99 11.02
C ASP A 181 -9.81 10.30 9.65
N TRP A 182 -10.43 9.12 9.59
CA TRP A 182 -10.59 8.36 8.35
C TRP A 182 -11.61 8.97 7.38
N MET A 183 -12.71 9.55 7.88
CA MET A 183 -13.83 9.99 7.04
C MET A 183 -13.81 11.50 6.73
N ASN A 184 -12.77 12.22 7.15
CA ASN A 184 -12.65 13.64 6.92
C ASN A 184 -12.52 13.95 5.41
N PRO A 185 -13.49 14.64 4.77
CA PRO A 185 -13.42 14.97 3.35
C PRO A 185 -12.32 15.99 3.00
N ASP A 186 -11.73 16.63 4.02
CA ASP A 186 -10.61 17.55 3.90
C ASP A 186 -9.32 16.99 4.51
N GLY A 187 -9.36 15.74 5.00
CA GLY A 187 -8.28 15.09 5.75
C GLY A 187 -7.18 14.49 4.90
N ALA A 188 -6.33 13.72 5.58
CA ALA A 188 -5.19 13.07 4.96
C ALA A 188 -5.59 11.95 3.98
N ALA A 189 -6.78 11.36 4.12
CA ALA A 189 -7.26 10.31 3.21
C ALA A 189 -7.69 10.81 1.82
N VAL A 190 -7.67 12.13 1.57
CA VAL A 190 -7.99 12.74 0.27
C VAL A 190 -6.85 12.47 -0.73
N ILE A 191 -7.11 11.58 -1.69
CA ILE A 191 -6.09 11.07 -2.62
C ILE A 191 -5.35 12.17 -3.39
N PRO A 192 -6.03 13.15 -4.03
CA PRO A 192 -5.35 14.22 -4.75
C PRO A 192 -4.41 15.07 -3.90
N LYS A 193 -4.75 15.27 -2.62
CA LYS A 193 -3.89 16.01 -1.66
C LYS A 193 -2.64 15.21 -1.33
N SER A 194 -2.81 13.91 -1.02
CA SER A 194 -1.68 13.04 -0.70
C SER A 194 -0.72 12.90 -1.87
N VAL A 195 -1.23 12.74 -3.10
CA VAL A 195 -0.37 12.65 -4.29
C VAL A 195 0.41 13.94 -4.53
N ALA A 196 -0.26 15.10 -4.43
CA ALA A 196 0.39 16.41 -4.60
C ALA A 196 1.46 16.71 -3.53
N ALA A 197 1.31 16.12 -2.34
CA ALA A 197 2.21 16.29 -1.21
C ALA A 197 3.31 15.22 -1.13
N LEU A 198 3.41 14.30 -2.09
CA LEU A 198 4.49 13.32 -2.13
C LEU A 198 5.86 14.02 -2.17
N LYS A 199 6.83 13.40 -1.52
CA LYS A 199 8.19 13.97 -1.49
C LYS A 199 8.85 13.87 -2.86
N PRO A 200 9.53 14.91 -3.32
CA PRO A 200 10.33 14.85 -4.56
C PRO A 200 11.35 13.71 -4.51
N GLY A 201 11.58 13.08 -5.66
CA GLY A 201 12.54 11.98 -5.79
C GLY A 201 11.97 10.59 -5.42
N VAL A 202 10.72 10.50 -4.99
CA VAL A 202 10.03 9.20 -4.76
C VAL A 202 9.16 8.87 -5.98
N PRO A 203 9.52 7.85 -6.78
CA PRO A 203 8.74 7.44 -7.94
C PRO A 203 7.42 6.80 -7.55
N LEU A 204 6.39 7.02 -8.37
CA LEU A 204 5.04 6.51 -8.20
C LEU A 204 4.63 5.59 -9.35
N LEU A 205 4.34 4.33 -9.06
CA LEU A 205 3.60 3.46 -9.96
C LEU A 205 2.12 3.46 -9.57
N TRP A 206 1.26 3.77 -10.55
CA TRP A 206 -0.19 3.72 -10.40
C TRP A 206 -0.78 2.73 -11.40
N VAL A 207 -1.43 1.68 -10.88
CA VAL A 207 -2.08 0.67 -11.71
C VAL A 207 -3.57 0.64 -11.39
N VAL A 208 -4.42 0.65 -12.41
CA VAL A 208 -5.88 0.63 -12.24
C VAL A 208 -6.51 -0.29 -13.28
N GLY A 209 -7.56 -1.02 -12.90
CA GLY A 209 -8.35 -1.82 -13.83
C GLY A 209 -9.23 -0.94 -14.72
N ALA A 210 -9.36 -1.28 -16.00
CA ALA A 210 -10.16 -0.50 -16.97
C ALA A 210 -11.65 -0.37 -16.58
N GLU A 211 -12.17 -1.34 -15.82
CA GLU A 211 -13.55 -1.35 -15.34
C GLU A 211 -13.71 -0.65 -13.96
N ASP A 212 -12.60 -0.26 -13.32
CA ASP A 212 -12.63 0.47 -12.06
C ASP A 212 -13.18 1.88 -12.23
N ALA A 213 -14.00 2.33 -11.30
CA ALA A 213 -14.51 3.70 -11.27
C ALA A 213 -13.37 4.74 -11.23
N MET A 214 -12.21 4.39 -10.68
CA MET A 214 -11.03 5.25 -10.62
C MET A 214 -10.38 5.42 -12.01
N ALA A 215 -10.41 4.40 -12.88
CA ALA A 215 -9.93 4.52 -14.27
C ALA A 215 -10.74 5.57 -15.05
N LYS A 216 -12.05 5.63 -14.83
CA LYS A 216 -12.92 6.63 -15.46
C LYS A 216 -12.61 8.08 -15.06
N ARG A 217 -11.93 8.30 -13.94
CA ARG A 217 -11.45 9.61 -13.50
C ARG A 217 -10.15 10.04 -14.19
N GLY A 218 -9.42 9.06 -14.75
CA GLY A 218 -8.17 9.29 -15.46
C GLY A 218 -7.02 9.82 -14.57
N GLU A 219 -5.90 10.08 -15.20
CA GLU A 219 -4.67 10.57 -14.53
C GLU A 219 -4.87 11.92 -13.84
N GLY A 220 -5.68 12.80 -14.45
CA GLY A 220 -5.91 14.17 -13.96
C GLY A 220 -6.57 14.27 -12.60
N TYR A 221 -7.26 13.22 -12.14
CA TYR A 221 -7.86 13.22 -10.82
C TYR A 221 -6.79 13.34 -9.71
N ALA A 222 -5.74 12.54 -9.79
CA ALA A 222 -4.71 12.52 -8.76
C ALA A 222 -3.30 12.28 -9.30
N PHE A 223 -3.05 11.25 -10.12
CA PHE A 223 -1.70 10.85 -10.54
C PHE A 223 -0.89 11.99 -11.15
N ALA A 224 -1.50 12.78 -12.03
CA ALA A 224 -0.85 13.92 -12.68
C ALA A 224 -0.39 15.03 -11.71
N LYS A 225 -0.80 14.97 -10.44
CA LYS A 225 -0.37 15.91 -9.38
C LYS A 225 0.90 15.48 -8.65
N ALA A 226 1.41 14.27 -8.94
CA ALA A 226 2.64 13.79 -8.32
C ALA A 226 3.84 14.66 -8.73
N PRO A 227 4.81 14.85 -7.84
CA PRO A 227 6.10 15.44 -8.22
C PRO A 227 6.70 14.71 -9.42
N ALA A 228 7.28 15.46 -10.35
CA ALA A 228 7.86 14.89 -11.56
C ALA A 228 8.99 13.91 -11.22
N HIS A 229 8.92 12.71 -11.77
CA HIS A 229 9.98 11.71 -11.66
C HIS A 229 10.02 10.84 -12.93
N PRO A 230 11.20 10.54 -13.52
CA PRO A 230 11.29 9.81 -14.80
C PRO A 230 10.74 8.37 -14.73
N LYS A 231 10.59 7.82 -13.54
CA LYS A 231 10.03 6.48 -13.31
C LYS A 231 8.58 6.51 -12.84
N ASN A 232 7.91 7.65 -12.81
CA ASN A 232 6.46 7.69 -12.61
C ASN A 232 5.78 6.97 -13.77
N ALA A 233 4.82 6.10 -13.45
CA ALA A 233 4.07 5.37 -14.46
C ALA A 233 2.60 5.21 -14.07
N TYR A 234 1.71 5.52 -15.02
CA TYR A 234 0.27 5.25 -14.93
C TYR A 234 -0.06 4.10 -15.87
N LYS A 235 -0.70 3.06 -15.37
CA LYS A 235 -1.03 1.85 -16.12
C LYS A 235 -2.50 1.51 -15.97
N VAL A 236 -3.16 1.32 -17.10
CA VAL A 236 -4.51 0.74 -17.15
C VAL A 236 -4.38 -0.71 -17.60
N ILE A 237 -4.91 -1.62 -16.79
CA ILE A 237 -4.91 -3.07 -17.05
C ILE A 237 -6.34 -3.58 -17.23
N GLY A 238 -6.53 -4.82 -17.68
CA GLY A 238 -7.84 -5.45 -17.71
C GLY A 238 -8.44 -5.66 -16.31
N GLY A 239 -9.78 -5.82 -16.23
CA GLY A 239 -10.51 -6.13 -15.01
C GLY A 239 -10.93 -4.92 -14.19
N GLY A 240 -11.52 -5.22 -13.03
CA GLY A 240 -12.11 -4.24 -12.11
C GLY A 240 -11.25 -3.97 -10.87
N HIS A 241 -11.90 -3.37 -9.87
CA HIS A 241 -11.26 -2.95 -8.62
C HIS A 241 -10.63 -4.11 -7.84
N ALA A 242 -11.32 -5.24 -7.75
CA ALA A 242 -10.86 -6.39 -6.97
C ALA A 242 -9.75 -7.17 -7.69
N ASP A 243 -9.73 -7.12 -9.03
CA ASP A 243 -8.78 -7.86 -9.86
C ASP A 243 -7.43 -7.16 -9.97
N ALA A 244 -7.42 -5.84 -9.69
CA ALA A 244 -6.26 -5.00 -9.91
C ALA A 244 -4.96 -5.49 -9.25
N PRO A 245 -4.92 -6.02 -8.01
CA PRO A 245 -3.68 -6.52 -7.44
C PRO A 245 -3.11 -7.72 -8.23
N THR A 246 -3.98 -8.67 -8.60
CA THR A 246 -3.55 -9.84 -9.39
C THR A 246 -3.09 -9.44 -10.78
N GLY A 247 -3.87 -8.60 -11.47
CA GLY A 247 -3.53 -8.12 -12.82
C GLY A 247 -2.29 -7.23 -12.86
N ALA A 248 -2.02 -6.49 -11.78
CA ALA A 248 -0.85 -5.61 -11.67
C ALA A 248 0.47 -6.35 -11.40
N ALA A 249 0.45 -7.63 -11.05
CA ALA A 249 1.64 -8.32 -10.54
C ALA A 249 2.84 -8.23 -11.49
N GLN A 250 2.65 -8.44 -12.79
CA GLN A 250 3.72 -8.34 -13.78
C GLN A 250 4.23 -6.90 -13.95
N GLU A 251 3.33 -5.92 -13.99
CA GLU A 251 3.68 -4.50 -14.10
C GLU A 251 4.48 -4.03 -12.89
N VAL A 252 4.07 -4.42 -11.68
CA VAL A 252 4.77 -4.07 -10.44
C VAL A 252 6.16 -4.69 -10.41
N VAL A 253 6.30 -5.99 -10.71
CA VAL A 253 7.60 -6.67 -10.75
C VAL A 253 8.52 -6.03 -11.80
N ALA A 254 8.00 -5.73 -13.00
CA ALA A 254 8.78 -5.08 -14.05
C ALA A 254 9.24 -3.68 -13.65
N TRP A 255 8.36 -2.89 -13.04
CA TRP A 255 8.68 -1.54 -12.59
C TRP A 255 9.76 -1.54 -11.49
N LEU A 256 9.66 -2.45 -10.51
CA LEU A 256 10.66 -2.60 -9.44
C LEU A 256 12.05 -2.95 -9.97
N LYS A 257 12.13 -3.79 -11.02
CA LYS A 257 13.41 -4.11 -11.69
C LYS A 257 14.05 -2.88 -12.36
N GLY A 258 13.23 -1.92 -12.74
CA GLY A 258 13.68 -0.68 -13.37
C GLY A 258 14.13 0.40 -12.37
N LEU A 259 13.87 0.22 -11.07
CA LEU A 259 14.29 1.18 -10.05
C LEU A 259 15.78 1.06 -9.77
#